data_ad9196682779e1b1b0a081dfae969bee
#
_entry.id   ad9196682779e1b1b0a081dfae969bee
#
_cell.length_a   1.000
_cell.length_b   1.000
_cell.length_c   1.000
_cell.angle_alpha   90.00
_cell.angle_beta   90.00
_cell.angle_gamma   90.00
#
_symmetry.space_group_name_H-M   'P 1'
#
loop_
_entity.id
_entity.type
_entity.pdbx_description
1 polymer ?
#
loop_
_entity_poly.entity_id
_entity_poly.type
_entity_poly.pdbx_seq_one_letter_code
_entity_poly.pdbx_strand_id
1 'polypeptide(L)'
;MKELLTKYAIMYNRPEYFETDPVIFPKKFAQLTQSGKASLQDVEIAAVIAAHLAWGRRDMTVRNCNRAFDEMEWQPYRYIMEGEWRNEKISLHRTIKWSDFAAICFRLRDFYMQYDSLELLTPDLFRTEIYGQKSDPKAANKKIHLLRRWMVRDDGIIDLGLWKKTSPADLIIPLDVHVHRTAAMLGITSRKSTDLSTALEITSFLKEIFPTDPCKGDFALFGYGITHKKEENSNICC
;
A
#
# COMPACT_ATOMS: atom_id res chain seq x y z
N MET A 1 -6.59 25.54 5.72
CA MET A 1 -6.50 24.15 5.24
C MET A 1 -5.15 23.84 4.60
N LYS A 2 -4.72 24.55 3.57
CA LYS A 2 -3.44 24.30 2.86
C LYS A 2 -2.24 24.27 3.81
N GLU A 3 -2.05 25.30 4.64
CA GLU A 3 -0.94 25.37 5.62
C GLU A 3 -0.98 24.23 6.62
N LEU A 4 -2.17 23.87 7.12
CA LEU A 4 -2.37 22.76 8.03
C LEU A 4 -1.89 21.45 7.41
N LEU A 5 -2.41 21.10 6.24
CA LEU A 5 -2.04 19.84 5.56
C LEU A 5 -0.57 19.81 5.14
N THR A 6 -0.02 20.94 4.70
CA THR A 6 1.43 21.03 4.39
C THR A 6 2.28 20.75 5.63
N LYS A 7 1.92 21.36 6.78
CA LYS A 7 2.62 21.13 8.05
C LYS A 7 2.58 19.65 8.45
N TYR A 8 1.41 19.04 8.43
CA TYR A 8 1.26 17.63 8.81
C TYR A 8 1.93 16.67 7.81
N ALA A 9 1.90 16.96 6.51
CA ALA A 9 2.61 16.18 5.51
C ALA A 9 4.12 16.14 5.78
N ILE A 10 4.73 17.29 6.09
CA ILE A 10 6.16 17.36 6.42
C ILE A 10 6.47 16.65 7.74
N MET A 11 5.61 16.83 8.75
CA MET A 11 5.80 16.26 10.08
C MET A 11 5.73 14.73 10.06
N TYR A 12 4.86 14.13 9.25
CA TYR A 12 4.56 12.70 9.27
C TYR A 12 5.14 11.90 8.10
N ASN A 13 5.68 12.55 7.06
CA ASN A 13 6.49 11.88 6.03
C ASN A 13 7.92 11.69 6.53
N ARG A 14 8.11 10.87 7.56
CA ARG A 14 9.40 10.60 8.21
C ARG A 14 9.54 9.11 8.50
N PRO A 15 10.77 8.54 8.42
CA PRO A 15 11.04 7.12 8.61
C PRO A 15 10.48 6.56 9.93
N GLU A 16 10.52 7.33 11.01
CA GLU A 16 10.14 6.89 12.36
C GLU A 16 8.68 6.42 12.46
N TYR A 17 7.80 6.95 11.61
CA TYR A 17 6.39 6.55 11.56
C TYR A 17 6.15 5.28 10.74
N PHE A 18 7.17 4.78 10.03
CA PHE A 18 7.09 3.68 9.08
C PHE A 18 8.02 2.50 9.40
N GLU A 19 8.76 2.53 10.50
CA GLU A 19 9.64 1.43 10.95
C GLU A 19 8.88 0.11 11.17
N THR A 20 7.61 0.19 11.53
CA THR A 20 6.72 -0.97 11.70
C THR A 20 5.63 -1.03 10.64
N ASP A 21 5.78 -0.30 9.52
CA ASP A 21 4.83 -0.32 8.40
C ASP A 21 5.21 -1.40 7.39
N PRO A 22 4.24 -2.04 6.72
CA PRO A 22 4.53 -3.05 5.71
C PRO A 22 5.44 -2.61 4.55
N VAL A 23 5.60 -1.30 4.31
CA VAL A 23 6.54 -0.77 3.30
C VAL A 23 8.00 -1.18 3.56
N ILE A 24 8.33 -1.57 4.80
CA ILE A 24 9.70 -2.07 5.13
C ILE A 24 10.10 -3.28 4.28
N PHE A 25 9.14 -4.11 3.84
CA PHE A 25 9.43 -5.30 3.05
C PHE A 25 9.88 -4.95 1.63
N PRO A 26 9.11 -4.26 0.79
CA PRO A 26 9.60 -3.86 -0.52
C PRO A 26 10.83 -2.94 -0.42
N LYS A 27 10.96 -2.12 0.63
CA LYS A 27 12.15 -1.30 0.87
C LYS A 27 13.41 -2.15 1.10
N LYS A 28 13.30 -3.23 1.87
CA LYS A 28 14.39 -4.19 2.09
C LYS A 28 14.87 -4.80 0.76
N PHE A 29 13.94 -5.25 -0.09
CA PHE A 29 14.31 -5.80 -1.40
C PHE A 29 14.87 -4.73 -2.33
N ALA A 30 14.33 -3.51 -2.33
CA ALA A 30 14.88 -2.40 -3.09
C ALA A 30 16.34 -2.05 -2.70
N GLN A 31 16.70 -2.18 -1.43
CA GLN A 31 18.09 -2.05 -0.98
C GLN A 31 18.96 -3.20 -1.51
N LEU A 32 18.43 -4.41 -1.57
CA LEU A 32 19.14 -5.58 -2.09
C LEU A 32 19.37 -5.51 -3.61
N THR A 33 18.51 -4.83 -4.38
CA THR A 33 18.73 -4.64 -5.83
C THR A 33 19.99 -3.83 -6.11
N GLN A 34 20.34 -2.86 -5.26
CA GLN A 34 21.55 -2.05 -5.39
C GLN A 34 22.84 -2.88 -5.32
N SER A 35 22.80 -4.01 -4.62
CA SER A 35 23.92 -4.95 -4.49
C SER A 35 23.81 -6.17 -5.43
N GLY A 36 22.83 -6.20 -6.33
CA GLY A 36 22.57 -7.31 -7.25
C GLY A 36 22.03 -8.58 -6.58
N LYS A 37 21.57 -8.49 -5.32
CA LYS A 37 21.05 -9.63 -4.55
C LYS A 37 19.54 -9.82 -4.68
N ALA A 38 18.84 -8.90 -5.31
CA ALA A 38 17.42 -8.99 -5.62
C ALA A 38 17.14 -8.35 -6.98
N SER A 39 16.03 -8.73 -7.59
CA SER A 39 15.52 -8.20 -8.86
C SER A 39 14.41 -7.17 -8.60
N LEU A 40 13.98 -6.46 -9.67
CA LEU A 40 12.77 -5.62 -9.59
C LEU A 40 11.54 -6.46 -9.24
N GLN A 41 11.45 -7.67 -9.78
CA GLN A 41 10.35 -8.60 -9.52
C GLN A 41 10.27 -8.97 -8.03
N ASP A 42 11.41 -9.16 -7.35
CA ASP A 42 11.42 -9.38 -5.89
C ASP A 42 10.78 -8.21 -5.13
N VAL A 43 11.10 -6.97 -5.52
CA VAL A 43 10.52 -5.76 -4.92
C VAL A 43 9.01 -5.68 -5.19
N GLU A 44 8.58 -5.91 -6.44
CA GLU A 44 7.18 -5.87 -6.85
C GLU A 44 6.36 -6.92 -6.11
N ILE A 45 6.86 -8.16 -6.01
CA ILE A 45 6.20 -9.24 -5.26
C ILE A 45 6.10 -8.87 -3.78
N ALA A 46 7.18 -8.34 -3.21
CA ALA A 46 7.19 -7.89 -1.82
C ALA A 46 6.15 -6.79 -1.58
N ALA A 47 6.02 -5.85 -2.51
CA ALA A 47 5.02 -4.80 -2.43
C ALA A 47 3.58 -5.35 -2.57
N VAL A 48 3.34 -6.30 -3.49
CA VAL A 48 2.05 -6.99 -3.66
C VAL A 48 1.62 -7.70 -2.38
N ILE A 49 2.50 -8.51 -1.80
CA ILE A 49 2.20 -9.29 -0.59
C ILE A 49 2.03 -8.38 0.62
N ALA A 50 2.94 -7.44 0.84
CA ALA A 50 2.87 -6.52 1.96
C ALA A 50 1.59 -5.64 1.91
N ALA A 51 1.24 -5.10 0.74
CA ALA A 51 0.01 -4.32 0.57
C ALA A 51 -1.26 -5.18 0.72
N HIS A 52 -1.21 -6.45 0.28
CA HIS A 52 -2.32 -7.38 0.45
C HIS A 52 -2.62 -7.68 1.92
N LEU A 53 -1.58 -7.79 2.74
CA LEU A 53 -1.68 -8.04 4.18
C LEU A 53 -1.85 -6.76 5.01
N ALA A 54 -1.75 -5.55 4.41
CA ALA A 54 -1.78 -4.25 5.08
C ALA A 54 -3.18 -3.87 5.61
N TRP A 55 -3.75 -4.69 6.52
CA TRP A 55 -5.01 -4.40 7.19
C TRP A 55 -5.07 -5.04 8.58
N GLY A 56 -5.67 -4.32 9.53
CA GLY A 56 -5.67 -4.69 10.93
C GLY A 56 -4.52 -4.03 11.72
N ARG A 57 -4.04 -4.68 12.77
CA ARG A 57 -2.96 -4.15 13.61
C ARG A 57 -1.61 -4.25 12.89
N ARG A 58 -0.80 -3.20 12.95
CA ARG A 58 0.51 -3.15 12.27
C ARG A 58 1.46 -4.26 12.70
N ASP A 59 1.59 -4.49 14.01
CA ASP A 59 2.43 -5.55 14.56
C ASP A 59 2.06 -6.95 14.02
N MET A 60 0.76 -7.23 13.92
CA MET A 60 0.24 -8.46 13.32
C MET A 60 0.55 -8.53 11.82
N THR A 61 0.38 -7.42 11.10
CA THR A 61 0.68 -7.36 9.66
C THR A 61 2.16 -7.64 9.41
N VAL A 62 3.06 -6.95 10.10
CA VAL A 62 4.52 -7.15 9.95
C VAL A 62 4.91 -8.58 10.30
N ARG A 63 4.40 -9.14 11.41
CA ARG A 63 4.67 -10.53 11.77
C ARG A 63 4.21 -11.51 10.68
N ASN A 64 3.04 -11.30 10.09
CA ASN A 64 2.51 -12.21 9.09
C ASN A 64 3.14 -12.00 7.70
N CYS A 65 3.62 -10.79 7.39
CA CYS A 65 4.50 -10.58 6.23
C CYS A 65 5.81 -11.35 6.42
N ASN A 66 6.47 -11.28 7.60
CA ASN A 66 7.66 -12.08 7.87
C ASN A 66 7.39 -13.57 7.62
N ARG A 67 6.28 -14.13 8.14
CA ARG A 67 5.90 -15.53 7.87
C ARG A 67 5.79 -15.85 6.38
N ALA A 68 5.25 -14.93 5.57
CA ALA A 68 5.17 -15.13 4.14
C ALA A 68 6.56 -15.09 3.48
N PHE A 69 7.44 -14.17 3.89
CA PHE A 69 8.79 -14.08 3.33
C PHE A 69 9.72 -15.17 3.85
N ASP A 70 9.53 -15.67 5.08
CA ASP A 70 10.25 -16.84 5.60
C ASP A 70 9.89 -18.10 4.78
N GLU A 71 8.61 -18.28 4.43
CA GLU A 71 8.15 -19.34 3.53
C GLU A 71 8.80 -19.23 2.14
N MET A 72 9.00 -18.01 1.64
CA MET A 72 9.69 -17.75 0.37
C MET A 72 11.23 -17.81 0.50
N GLU A 73 11.78 -18.16 1.66
CA GLU A 73 13.24 -18.11 1.93
C GLU A 73 13.86 -16.75 1.59
N TRP A 74 13.08 -15.68 1.69
CA TRP A 74 13.46 -14.32 1.29
C TRP A 74 13.92 -14.18 -0.16
N GLN A 75 13.42 -15.06 -1.05
CA GLN A 75 13.67 -15.06 -2.49
C GLN A 75 12.32 -15.11 -3.25
N PRO A 76 11.50 -14.05 -3.17
CA PRO A 76 10.11 -14.11 -3.62
C PRO A 76 9.96 -14.42 -5.10
N TYR A 77 10.78 -13.86 -5.98
CA TYR A 77 10.70 -14.16 -7.41
C TYR A 77 11.05 -15.61 -7.71
N ARG A 78 12.12 -16.13 -7.10
CA ARG A 78 12.49 -17.57 -7.24
C ARG A 78 11.35 -18.46 -6.77
N TYR A 79 10.84 -18.23 -5.56
CA TYR A 79 9.74 -19.02 -4.99
C TYR A 79 8.51 -19.07 -5.89
N ILE A 80 8.15 -17.91 -6.48
CA ILE A 80 7.00 -17.82 -7.39
C ILE A 80 7.27 -18.62 -8.67
N MET A 81 8.46 -18.53 -9.26
CA MET A 81 8.80 -19.21 -10.51
C MET A 81 8.97 -20.72 -10.35
N GLU A 82 9.42 -21.22 -9.21
CA GLU A 82 9.52 -22.65 -8.90
C GLU A 82 8.18 -23.36 -8.90
N GLY A 83 7.10 -22.70 -8.45
CA GLY A 83 5.74 -23.20 -8.58
C GLY A 83 5.28 -24.17 -7.48
N GLU A 84 6.08 -24.37 -6.44
CA GLU A 84 5.76 -25.24 -5.29
C GLU A 84 5.32 -24.38 -4.09
N TRP A 85 4.10 -23.87 -4.13
CA TRP A 85 3.61 -22.93 -3.12
C TRP A 85 2.87 -23.65 -2.01
N ARG A 86 3.09 -23.20 -0.78
CA ARG A 86 2.33 -23.63 0.38
C ARG A 86 0.83 -23.35 0.17
N ASN A 87 0.04 -24.43 0.09
CA ASN A 87 -1.39 -24.38 -0.26
C ASN A 87 -2.25 -25.02 0.83
N GLU A 88 -2.21 -24.49 2.03
CA GLU A 88 -3.00 -24.98 3.17
C GLU A 88 -4.20 -24.06 3.46
N LYS A 89 -5.27 -24.64 4.02
CA LYS A 89 -6.46 -23.86 4.42
C LYS A 89 -6.35 -23.21 5.81
N ILE A 90 -5.13 -23.13 6.37
CA ILE A 90 -4.86 -22.43 7.62
C ILE A 90 -4.53 -20.96 7.37
N SER A 91 -4.76 -20.12 8.38
CA SER A 91 -4.57 -18.67 8.25
C SER A 91 -3.10 -18.29 8.14
N LEU A 92 -2.77 -17.52 7.12
CA LEU A 92 -1.57 -16.69 7.05
C LEU A 92 -1.79 -15.37 7.80
N HIS A 93 -2.88 -14.67 7.51
CA HIS A 93 -3.20 -13.37 8.10
C HIS A 93 -4.70 -13.17 8.19
N ARG A 94 -5.27 -13.22 9.41
CA ARG A 94 -6.70 -13.03 9.65
C ARG A 94 -7.54 -14.02 8.81
N THR A 95 -8.33 -13.52 7.86
CA THR A 95 -9.14 -14.34 6.95
C THR A 95 -8.37 -14.84 5.72
N ILE A 96 -7.17 -14.32 5.45
CA ILE A 96 -6.32 -14.75 4.36
C ILE A 96 -5.62 -16.05 4.74
N LYS A 97 -5.78 -17.08 3.93
CA LYS A 97 -5.17 -18.40 4.12
C LYS A 97 -3.92 -18.55 3.25
N TRP A 98 -3.12 -19.57 3.52
CA TRP A 98 -2.01 -19.96 2.66
C TRP A 98 -2.50 -20.36 1.25
N SER A 99 -3.69 -20.94 1.14
CA SER A 99 -4.32 -21.22 -0.17
C SER A 99 -4.64 -19.95 -0.96
N ASP A 100 -5.01 -18.84 -0.30
CA ASP A 100 -5.24 -17.57 -0.98
C ASP A 100 -3.92 -16.94 -1.43
N PHE A 101 -2.88 -17.09 -0.61
CA PHE A 101 -1.52 -16.69 -0.94
C PHE A 101 -0.97 -17.49 -2.14
N ALA A 102 -1.12 -18.83 -2.15
CA ALA A 102 -0.75 -19.68 -3.29
C ALA A 102 -1.45 -19.27 -4.57
N ALA A 103 -2.73 -18.89 -4.49
CA ALA A 103 -3.48 -18.41 -5.65
C ALA A 103 -2.93 -17.07 -6.19
N ILE A 104 -2.41 -16.19 -5.33
CA ILE A 104 -1.70 -14.97 -5.77
C ILE A 104 -0.35 -15.34 -6.41
N CYS A 105 0.41 -16.27 -5.81
CA CYS A 105 1.67 -16.74 -6.37
C CYS A 105 1.49 -17.35 -7.77
N PHE A 106 0.45 -18.16 -7.97
CA PHE A 106 0.10 -18.70 -9.28
C PHE A 106 -0.12 -17.60 -10.32
N ARG A 107 -0.90 -16.57 -10.00
CA ARG A 107 -1.19 -15.47 -10.92
C ARG A 107 0.04 -14.60 -11.20
N LEU A 108 0.88 -14.36 -10.18
CA LEU A 108 2.13 -13.63 -10.36
C LEU A 108 3.09 -14.41 -11.27
N ARG A 109 3.19 -15.75 -11.11
CA ARG A 109 3.99 -16.59 -12.02
C ARG A 109 3.49 -16.49 -13.46
N ASP A 110 2.18 -16.67 -13.66
CA ASP A 110 1.55 -16.61 -14.99
C ASP A 110 1.80 -15.25 -15.65
N PHE A 111 1.72 -14.18 -14.88
CA PHE A 111 2.03 -12.83 -15.33
C PHE A 111 3.52 -12.68 -15.71
N TYR A 112 4.45 -13.05 -14.82
CA TYR A 112 5.89 -12.90 -15.07
C TYR A 112 6.45 -13.85 -16.14
N MET A 113 5.74 -14.87 -16.53
CA MET A 113 6.06 -15.63 -17.74
C MET A 113 5.86 -14.85 -19.05
N GLN A 114 5.13 -13.74 -19.00
CA GLN A 114 4.75 -12.93 -20.17
C GLN A 114 5.29 -11.50 -20.10
N TYR A 115 5.48 -10.96 -18.89
CA TYR A 115 5.83 -9.57 -18.66
C TYR A 115 6.90 -9.42 -17.58
N ASP A 116 7.78 -8.43 -17.74
CA ASP A 116 8.90 -8.20 -16.83
C ASP A 116 8.55 -7.34 -15.60
N SER A 117 7.44 -6.62 -15.61
CA SER A 117 7.07 -5.68 -14.54
C SER A 117 5.56 -5.49 -14.46
N LEU A 118 5.07 -5.35 -13.22
CA LEU A 118 3.67 -5.05 -12.90
C LEU A 118 3.29 -3.58 -13.14
N GLU A 119 4.23 -2.71 -13.48
CA GLU A 119 4.04 -1.26 -13.58
C GLU A 119 2.89 -0.85 -14.49
N LEU A 120 2.68 -1.60 -15.59
CA LEU A 120 1.67 -1.27 -16.61
C LEU A 120 0.25 -1.72 -16.25
N LEU A 121 0.08 -2.48 -15.18
CA LEU A 121 -1.24 -2.90 -14.73
C LEU A 121 -2.05 -1.71 -14.20
N THR A 122 -3.23 -1.53 -14.75
CA THR A 122 -4.22 -0.63 -14.16
C THR A 122 -4.73 -1.16 -12.81
N PRO A 123 -5.32 -0.33 -11.94
CA PRO A 123 -5.89 -0.82 -10.68
C PRO A 123 -6.93 -1.95 -10.86
N ASP A 124 -7.74 -1.93 -11.92
CA ASP A 124 -8.71 -2.99 -12.19
C ASP A 124 -8.02 -4.29 -12.64
N LEU A 125 -7.00 -4.21 -13.50
CA LEU A 125 -6.19 -5.37 -13.89
C LEU A 125 -5.41 -5.95 -12.69
N PHE A 126 -4.87 -5.12 -11.80
CA PHE A 126 -4.30 -5.62 -10.54
C PHE A 126 -5.31 -6.40 -9.72
N ARG A 127 -6.54 -5.88 -9.64
CA ARG A 127 -7.63 -6.49 -8.90
C ARG A 127 -8.00 -7.86 -9.48
N THR A 128 -8.12 -7.97 -10.80
CA THR A 128 -8.56 -9.18 -11.49
C THR A 128 -7.43 -10.18 -11.69
N GLU A 129 -6.34 -9.74 -12.30
CA GLU A 129 -5.26 -10.63 -12.76
C GLU A 129 -4.32 -11.06 -11.63
N ILE A 130 -4.05 -10.19 -10.65
CA ILE A 130 -3.11 -10.52 -9.57
C ILE A 130 -3.87 -10.99 -8.31
N TYR A 131 -4.86 -10.23 -7.85
CA TYR A 131 -5.59 -10.61 -6.64
C TYR A 131 -6.78 -11.56 -6.90
N GLY A 132 -7.11 -11.84 -8.16
CA GLY A 132 -8.19 -12.76 -8.55
C GLY A 132 -9.57 -12.36 -8.02
N GLN A 133 -9.78 -11.06 -7.84
CA GLN A 133 -11.05 -10.50 -7.40
C GLN A 133 -11.89 -10.11 -8.62
N LYS A 134 -13.20 -10.14 -8.48
CA LYS A 134 -14.10 -9.64 -9.54
C LYS A 134 -13.85 -8.16 -9.79
N SER A 135 -13.93 -7.72 -11.06
CA SER A 135 -13.93 -6.29 -11.40
C SER A 135 -15.04 -5.58 -10.64
N ASP A 136 -14.72 -4.43 -10.09
CA ASP A 136 -15.64 -3.58 -9.34
C ASP A 136 -15.28 -2.11 -9.57
N PRO A 137 -15.99 -1.41 -10.46
CA PRO A 137 -15.69 -0.02 -10.80
C PRO A 137 -15.92 0.97 -9.64
N LYS A 138 -16.53 0.53 -8.54
CA LYS A 138 -16.76 1.35 -7.35
C LYS A 138 -15.73 1.11 -6.24
N ALA A 139 -14.93 0.05 -6.35
CA ALA A 139 -13.99 -0.31 -5.30
C ALA A 139 -12.90 0.74 -5.11
N ALA A 140 -12.69 1.18 -3.88
CA ALA A 140 -11.59 2.10 -3.53
C ALA A 140 -10.20 1.50 -3.73
N ASN A 141 -10.08 0.20 -3.89
CA ASN A 141 -8.83 -0.53 -4.17
C ASN A 141 -7.64 -0.11 -3.30
N LYS A 142 -7.88 0.14 -2.00
CA LYS A 142 -6.87 0.69 -1.05
C LYS A 142 -5.51 0.02 -1.18
N LYS A 143 -5.46 -1.32 -1.17
CA LYS A 143 -4.20 -2.07 -1.22
C LYS A 143 -3.42 -1.86 -2.53
N ILE A 144 -4.14 -1.67 -3.64
CA ILE A 144 -3.55 -1.43 -4.96
C ILE A 144 -3.00 -0.01 -5.02
N HIS A 145 -3.75 0.99 -4.54
CA HIS A 145 -3.27 2.37 -4.48
C HIS A 145 -2.13 2.54 -3.48
N LEU A 146 -2.10 1.76 -2.38
CA LEU A 146 -0.99 1.73 -1.44
C LEU A 146 0.30 1.18 -2.10
N LEU A 147 0.20 0.05 -2.79
CA LEU A 147 1.28 -0.52 -3.59
C LEU A 147 1.78 0.50 -4.64
N ARG A 148 0.87 1.09 -5.42
CA ARG A 148 1.23 2.08 -6.44
C ARG A 148 1.91 3.31 -5.83
N ARG A 149 1.45 3.80 -4.68
CA ARG A 149 2.12 4.87 -3.95
C ARG A 149 3.56 4.50 -3.65
N TRP A 150 3.81 3.33 -3.05
CA TRP A 150 5.15 2.87 -2.72
C TRP A 150 6.07 2.76 -3.94
N MET A 151 5.55 2.25 -5.05
CA MET A 151 6.35 1.97 -6.23
C MET A 151 6.59 3.19 -7.12
N VAL A 152 5.67 4.17 -7.14
CA VAL A 152 5.70 5.33 -8.03
C VAL A 152 6.31 6.58 -7.39
N ARG A 153 5.94 6.88 -6.11
CA ARG A 153 6.48 8.06 -5.43
C ARG A 153 7.97 7.91 -5.15
N ASP A 154 8.72 8.93 -5.51
CA ASP A 154 10.17 9.02 -5.28
C ASP A 154 10.43 10.20 -4.34
N ASP A 155 10.24 10.00 -3.04
CA ASP A 155 10.48 11.03 -2.04
C ASP A 155 11.83 10.86 -1.30
N GLY A 156 12.53 9.77 -1.58
CA GLY A 156 13.81 9.43 -0.93
C GLY A 156 13.70 9.11 0.56
N ILE A 157 12.49 9.04 1.11
CA ILE A 157 12.22 8.88 2.55
C ILE A 157 11.49 7.57 2.82
N ILE A 158 10.26 7.44 2.34
CA ILE A 158 9.38 6.30 2.59
C ILE A 158 9.19 5.45 1.35
N ASP A 159 8.74 6.07 0.27
CA ASP A 159 8.35 5.40 -0.97
C ASP A 159 9.58 5.16 -1.88
N LEU A 160 9.47 4.24 -2.84
CA LEU A 160 10.64 3.66 -3.53
C LEU A 160 10.91 4.31 -4.90
N GLY A 161 9.88 4.79 -5.57
CA GLY A 161 10.01 5.44 -6.87
C GLY A 161 10.61 4.56 -7.97
N LEU A 162 10.36 3.26 -7.98
CA LEU A 162 10.92 2.33 -8.95
C LEU A 162 10.11 2.28 -10.25
N TRP A 163 8.82 2.59 -10.20
CA TRP A 163 7.97 2.69 -11.38
C TRP A 163 8.03 4.11 -11.94
N LYS A 164 8.46 4.22 -13.20
CA LYS A 164 8.75 5.52 -13.84
C LYS A 164 7.77 5.90 -14.97
N LYS A 165 6.87 4.96 -15.35
CA LYS A 165 5.89 5.20 -16.43
C LYS A 165 4.62 5.89 -15.92
N THR A 166 4.40 5.89 -14.62
CA THR A 166 3.29 6.59 -13.96
C THR A 166 3.82 7.81 -13.22
N SER A 167 3.19 8.96 -13.41
CA SER A 167 3.51 10.17 -12.63
C SER A 167 2.95 10.08 -11.21
N PRO A 168 3.68 10.54 -10.18
CA PRO A 168 3.11 10.71 -8.84
C PRO A 168 1.86 11.60 -8.82
N ALA A 169 1.74 12.56 -9.76
CA ALA A 169 0.57 13.42 -9.91
C ALA A 169 -0.72 12.67 -10.31
N ASP A 170 -0.60 11.44 -10.83
CA ASP A 170 -1.73 10.61 -11.28
C ASP A 170 -2.11 9.53 -10.25
N LEU A 171 -1.44 9.51 -9.11
CA LEU A 171 -1.78 8.60 -8.03
C LEU A 171 -3.09 9.00 -7.35
N ILE A 172 -3.84 7.97 -6.97
CA ILE A 172 -5.01 8.08 -6.11
C ILE A 172 -4.59 7.68 -4.69
N ILE A 173 -5.05 8.41 -3.68
CA ILE A 173 -4.73 8.08 -2.29
C ILE A 173 -5.23 6.68 -1.90
N PRO A 174 -4.50 5.94 -1.06
CA PRO A 174 -4.95 4.65 -0.54
C PRO A 174 -6.03 4.84 0.54
N LEU A 175 -7.27 5.06 0.10
CA LEU A 175 -8.40 5.37 0.98
C LEU A 175 -8.74 4.20 1.91
N ASP A 176 -8.63 4.43 3.22
CA ASP A 176 -9.18 3.55 4.25
C ASP A 176 -10.12 4.30 5.20
N VAL A 177 -10.68 3.59 6.18
CA VAL A 177 -11.62 4.16 7.15
C VAL A 177 -11.01 5.27 8.01
N HIS A 178 -9.70 5.26 8.23
CA HIS A 178 -9.03 6.30 9.03
C HIS A 178 -8.81 7.55 8.21
N VAL A 179 -8.30 7.42 6.98
CA VAL A 179 -8.13 8.52 6.03
C VAL A 179 -9.49 9.15 5.70
N HIS A 180 -10.51 8.31 5.44
CA HIS A 180 -11.88 8.79 5.20
C HIS A 180 -12.42 9.62 6.37
N ARG A 181 -12.33 9.09 7.60
CA ARG A 181 -12.79 9.80 8.80
C ARG A 181 -12.07 11.13 8.98
N THR A 182 -10.75 11.16 8.82
CA THR A 182 -9.98 12.41 8.94
C THR A 182 -10.37 13.42 7.87
N ALA A 183 -10.54 12.98 6.62
CA ALA A 183 -11.01 13.85 5.54
C ALA A 183 -12.40 14.43 5.81
N ALA A 184 -13.32 13.62 6.36
CA ALA A 184 -14.64 14.07 6.74
C ALA A 184 -14.60 15.09 7.92
N MET A 185 -13.77 14.84 8.94
CA MET A 185 -13.55 15.76 10.06
C MET A 185 -13.02 17.13 9.59
N LEU A 186 -12.19 17.14 8.57
CA LEU A 186 -11.64 18.35 7.97
C LEU A 186 -12.56 19.01 6.93
N GLY A 187 -13.74 18.45 6.69
CA GLY A 187 -14.68 18.97 5.69
C GLY A 187 -14.21 18.80 4.24
N ILE A 188 -13.26 17.92 3.99
CA ILE A 188 -12.74 17.62 2.62
C ILE A 188 -13.75 16.78 1.84
N THR A 189 -14.51 15.92 2.51
CA THR A 189 -15.60 15.15 1.92
C THR A 189 -16.79 15.07 2.86
N SER A 190 -18.00 15.06 2.30
CA SER A 190 -19.26 14.77 3.01
C SER A 190 -19.80 13.36 2.71
N ARG A 191 -19.13 12.62 1.85
CA ARG A 191 -19.53 11.28 1.45
C ARG A 191 -19.38 10.30 2.62
N LYS A 192 -20.32 9.38 2.75
CA LYS A 192 -20.33 8.36 3.84
C LYS A 192 -19.67 7.05 3.42
N SER A 193 -19.54 6.79 2.11
CA SER A 193 -18.95 5.55 1.58
C SER A 193 -17.44 5.67 1.40
N THR A 194 -16.70 4.59 1.68
CA THR A 194 -15.27 4.46 1.37
C THR A 194 -15.10 3.76 0.02
N ASP A 195 -15.60 4.39 -1.04
CA ASP A 195 -15.56 3.91 -2.42
C ASP A 195 -14.55 4.70 -3.28
N LEU A 196 -14.44 4.32 -4.55
CA LEU A 196 -13.55 4.99 -5.51
C LEU A 196 -13.92 6.46 -5.69
N SER A 197 -15.21 6.79 -5.72
CA SER A 197 -15.66 8.19 -5.89
C SER A 197 -15.20 9.07 -4.73
N THR A 198 -15.21 8.54 -3.51
CA THR A 198 -14.67 9.24 -2.33
C THR A 198 -13.14 9.37 -2.39
N ALA A 199 -12.45 8.31 -2.82
CA ALA A 199 -11.00 8.38 -3.01
C ALA A 199 -10.60 9.45 -4.04
N LEU A 200 -11.33 9.53 -5.15
CA LEU A 200 -11.12 10.54 -6.20
C LEU A 200 -11.42 11.97 -5.71
N GLU A 201 -12.52 12.18 -4.98
CA GLU A 201 -12.87 13.48 -4.40
C GLU A 201 -11.77 14.00 -3.46
N ILE A 202 -11.33 13.16 -2.52
CA ILE A 202 -10.24 13.53 -1.60
C ILE A 202 -8.94 13.75 -2.36
N THR A 203 -8.61 12.90 -3.34
CA THR A 203 -7.41 13.06 -4.17
C THR A 203 -7.42 14.37 -4.95
N SER A 204 -8.57 14.74 -5.54
CA SER A 204 -8.72 16.01 -6.27
C SER A 204 -8.48 17.22 -5.36
N PHE A 205 -9.04 17.21 -4.15
CA PHE A 205 -8.80 18.25 -3.16
C PHE A 205 -7.31 18.34 -2.78
N LEU A 206 -6.67 17.19 -2.54
CA LEU A 206 -5.24 17.14 -2.21
C LEU A 206 -4.36 17.59 -3.38
N LYS A 207 -4.78 17.37 -4.62
CA LYS A 207 -4.07 17.80 -5.84
C LYS A 207 -4.05 19.33 -5.96
N GLU A 208 -5.04 20.06 -5.45
CA GLU A 208 -5.00 21.53 -5.38
C GLU A 208 -3.88 22.03 -4.45
N ILE A 209 -3.54 21.26 -3.43
CA ILE A 209 -2.49 21.60 -2.44
C ILE A 209 -1.11 21.07 -2.88
N PHE A 210 -1.08 19.84 -3.40
CA PHE A 210 0.10 19.12 -3.83
C PHE A 210 -0.03 18.69 -5.31
N PRO A 211 0.09 19.61 -6.29
CA PRO A 211 -0.25 19.34 -7.69
C PRO A 211 0.55 18.21 -8.34
N THR A 212 1.82 18.07 -7.94
CA THR A 212 2.73 17.05 -8.49
C THR A 212 2.72 15.74 -7.71
N ASP A 213 2.09 15.69 -6.53
CA ASP A 213 2.09 14.54 -5.62
C ASP A 213 0.91 14.59 -4.63
N PRO A 214 -0.33 14.30 -5.04
CA PRO A 214 -1.48 14.32 -4.15
C PRO A 214 -1.36 13.33 -2.98
N CYS A 215 -0.61 12.23 -3.15
CA CYS A 215 -0.38 11.25 -2.09
C CYS A 215 0.50 11.78 -0.95
N LYS A 216 1.17 12.93 -1.11
CA LYS A 216 1.77 13.66 0.00
C LYS A 216 0.74 14.08 1.04
N GLY A 217 -0.49 14.34 0.61
CA GLY A 217 -1.63 14.64 1.51
C GLY A 217 -2.11 13.44 2.33
N ASP A 218 -1.84 12.20 1.90
CA ASP A 218 -2.15 10.99 2.68
C ASP A 218 -1.39 10.98 4.03
N PHE A 219 -0.11 11.39 4.02
CA PHE A 219 0.68 11.56 5.26
C PHE A 219 0.10 12.64 6.17
N ALA A 220 -0.45 13.71 5.59
CA ALA A 220 -1.10 14.76 6.37
C ALA A 220 -2.39 14.26 7.05
N LEU A 221 -3.25 13.55 6.30
CA LEU A 221 -4.48 12.99 6.84
C LEU A 221 -4.20 11.93 7.92
N PHE A 222 -3.23 11.06 7.68
CA PHE A 222 -2.77 10.09 8.65
C PHE A 222 -2.27 10.75 9.93
N GLY A 223 -1.37 11.74 9.81
CA GLY A 223 -0.78 12.45 10.94
C GLY A 223 -1.81 13.23 11.75
N TYR A 224 -2.69 13.96 11.07
CA TYR A 224 -3.79 14.69 11.72
C TYR A 224 -4.68 13.73 12.52
N GLY A 225 -5.09 12.61 11.92
CA GLY A 225 -5.94 11.62 12.56
C GLY A 225 -5.31 10.98 13.80
N ILE A 226 -3.98 10.75 13.81
CA ILE A 226 -3.28 10.22 15.00
C ILE A 226 -3.23 11.25 16.13
N THR A 227 -2.92 12.50 15.81
CA THR A 227 -2.76 13.57 16.80
C THR A 227 -4.07 13.80 17.53
N HIS A 228 -5.17 13.98 16.79
CA HIS A 228 -6.47 14.31 17.38
C HIS A 228 -7.15 13.10 18.08
N LYS A 229 -6.83 11.89 17.69
CA LYS A 229 -7.27 10.71 18.44
C LYS A 229 -6.66 10.62 19.84
N LYS A 230 -5.45 11.11 20.03
CA LYS A 230 -4.79 11.16 21.35
C LYS A 230 -5.44 12.22 22.26
N GLU A 231 -5.85 13.34 21.69
CA GLU A 231 -6.52 14.40 22.42
C GLU A 231 -7.94 14.00 22.91
N GLU A 232 -8.74 13.30 22.07
CA GLU A 232 -10.02 12.76 22.47
C GLU A 232 -9.91 11.75 23.63
N ASN A 233 -8.90 10.86 23.60
CA ASN A 233 -8.68 9.88 24.67
C ASN A 233 -8.12 10.49 25.97
N SER A 234 -7.40 11.59 25.89
CA SER A 234 -6.89 12.31 27.08
C SER A 234 -7.97 13.16 27.77
N ASN A 235 -9.00 13.61 27.04
CA ASN A 235 -10.12 14.36 27.58
C ASN A 235 -11.22 13.47 28.22
N ILE A 236 -11.13 12.16 28.09
CA ILE A 236 -12.06 11.20 28.71
C ILE A 236 -11.56 10.72 30.09
N CYS A 237 -10.33 11.04 30.46
CA CYS A 237 -9.69 10.66 31.73
C CYS A 237 -9.62 11.81 32.77
N CYS A 238 -10.49 12.83 32.66
CA CYS A 238 -10.65 13.88 33.68
C CYS A 238 -12.02 13.82 34.33
#